data_7005bec7eaecc5069cd39859f453c402
#
_entry.id   7005bec7eaecc5069cd39859f453c402
#
_cell.length_a   1.000
_cell.length_b   1.000
_cell.length_c   1.000
_cell.angle_alpha   90.00
_cell.angle_beta   90.00
_cell.angle_gamma   90.00
#
_symmetry.space_group_name_H-M   'P 1'
#
loop_
_entity.id
_entity.type
_entity.pdbx_description
1 polymer ?
#
loop_
_entity_poly.entity_id
_entity_poly.type
_entity_poly.pdbx_seq_one_letter_code
_entity_poly.pdbx_strand_id
1 'polypeptide(L)'
;MKLALLAPIALALTGCVTVQPSSDGIARAKIGQTVYVGGPKVTPLAVLEDSRCPMNARCVWAGQVRLSVRITLGSRSEVREIVSNKPIPVADGQLELVEVTPDRVAGGKPFPKQDYSFGFKFAGGI
;
A
#
# COMPACT_ATOMS: atom_id res chain seq x y z
N MET A 1 27.74 -27.71 48.13
CA MET A 1 27.58 -26.44 47.41
C MET A 1 26.68 -26.66 46.22
N LYS A 2 25.51 -26.08 46.26
CA LYS A 2 24.58 -26.17 45.12
C LYS A 2 24.74 -24.92 44.27
N LEU A 3 25.29 -25.08 43.10
CA LEU A 3 25.34 -24.05 42.10
C LEU A 3 23.95 -23.98 41.43
N ALA A 4 23.19 -22.93 41.71
CA ALA A 4 21.97 -22.64 40.99
C ALA A 4 22.34 -22.03 39.65
N LEU A 5 22.21 -22.80 38.60
CA LEU A 5 22.30 -22.31 37.23
C LEU A 5 21.00 -21.56 36.90
N LEU A 6 21.06 -20.26 37.03
CA LEU A 6 20.01 -19.39 36.49
C LEU A 6 20.16 -19.36 34.96
N ALA A 7 19.32 -20.09 34.28
CA ALA A 7 19.23 -20.00 32.83
C ALA A 7 18.58 -18.64 32.47
N PRO A 8 19.20 -17.83 31.62
CA PRO A 8 18.54 -16.62 31.16
C PRO A 8 17.36 -16.99 30.25
N ILE A 9 16.17 -16.56 30.64
CA ILE A 9 15.00 -16.65 29.80
C ILE A 9 15.17 -15.60 28.73
N ALA A 10 15.52 -16.02 27.51
CA ALA A 10 15.50 -15.14 26.35
C ALA A 10 14.05 -14.90 25.98
N LEU A 11 13.53 -13.71 26.30
CA LEU A 11 12.27 -13.28 25.78
C LEU A 11 12.47 -12.95 24.29
N ALA A 12 12.00 -13.85 23.43
CA ALA A 12 11.89 -13.55 22.02
C ALA A 12 10.68 -12.64 21.82
N LEU A 13 10.94 -11.35 21.63
CA LEU A 13 9.91 -10.40 21.24
C LEU A 13 9.63 -10.58 19.76
N THR A 14 8.62 -11.41 19.45
CA THR A 14 8.05 -11.42 18.09
C THR A 14 7.19 -10.19 17.96
N GLY A 15 7.76 -9.11 17.42
CA GLY A 15 7.01 -7.90 17.10
C GLY A 15 6.19 -8.10 15.85
N CYS A 16 4.87 -7.94 15.94
CA CYS A 16 4.04 -7.74 14.76
C CYS A 16 4.41 -6.40 14.14
N VAL A 17 4.97 -6.42 12.92
CA VAL A 17 5.25 -5.19 12.20
C VAL A 17 3.92 -4.68 11.64
N THR A 18 3.28 -3.75 12.35
CA THR A 18 2.18 -2.98 11.80
C THR A 18 2.77 -1.84 10.97
N VAL A 19 2.43 -1.82 9.68
CA VAL A 19 2.81 -0.70 8.82
C VAL A 19 1.94 0.48 9.20
N GLN A 20 2.54 1.50 9.81
CA GLN A 20 1.85 2.73 10.19
C GLN A 20 1.98 3.77 9.08
N PRO A 21 0.99 4.67 8.94
CA PRO A 21 1.11 5.80 8.02
C PRO A 21 2.35 6.62 8.36
N SER A 22 3.09 7.03 7.35
CA SER A 22 4.22 7.93 7.53
C SER A 22 3.74 9.33 7.89
N SER A 23 4.67 10.19 8.34
CA SER A 23 4.37 11.55 8.80
C SER A 23 3.74 12.44 7.71
N ASP A 24 3.83 12.05 6.42
CA ASP A 24 3.20 12.76 5.31
C ASP A 24 1.72 12.40 5.11
N GLY A 25 1.16 11.52 5.94
CA GLY A 25 -0.23 11.09 5.84
C GLY A 25 -0.47 10.05 4.75
N ILE A 26 0.55 9.57 4.09
CA ILE A 26 0.44 8.55 3.05
C ILE A 26 0.71 7.17 3.66
N ALA A 27 -0.24 6.26 3.53
CA ALA A 27 -0.08 4.88 3.97
C ALA A 27 0.43 4.04 2.80
N ARG A 28 1.59 3.43 2.95
CA ARG A 28 2.24 2.69 1.87
C ARG A 28 2.17 1.18 2.10
N ALA A 29 1.86 0.45 1.04
CA ALA A 29 1.77 -1.01 1.08
C ALA A 29 2.24 -1.62 -0.23
N LYS A 30 2.80 -2.82 -0.14
CA LYS A 30 3.15 -3.65 -1.29
C LYS A 30 2.03 -4.62 -1.61
N ILE A 31 2.11 -5.29 -2.77
CA ILE A 31 1.15 -6.33 -3.12
C ILE A 31 1.07 -7.37 -2.01
N GLY A 32 -0.15 -7.64 -1.55
CA GLY A 32 -0.42 -8.60 -0.48
C GLY A 32 -0.26 -8.05 0.93
N GLN A 33 0.25 -6.84 1.09
CA GLN A 33 0.45 -6.21 2.40
C GLN A 33 -0.77 -5.35 2.75
N THR A 34 -1.29 -5.52 3.95
CA THR A 34 -2.42 -4.73 4.44
C THR A 34 -1.91 -3.53 5.23
N VAL A 35 -2.45 -2.35 4.92
CA VAL A 35 -2.10 -1.11 5.61
C VAL A 35 -3.36 -0.40 6.09
N TYR A 36 -3.28 0.23 7.26
CA TYR A 36 -4.35 1.07 7.79
C TYR A 36 -4.27 2.46 7.16
N VAL A 37 -5.38 2.91 6.59
CA VAL A 37 -5.44 4.19 5.86
C VAL A 37 -6.52 5.09 6.49
N GLY A 38 -6.31 5.53 7.73
CA GLY A 38 -7.17 6.49 8.41
C GLY A 38 -8.61 6.06 8.68
N GLY A 39 -8.90 4.78 8.66
CA GLY A 39 -10.21 4.17 8.84
C GLY A 39 -10.27 2.82 8.17
N PRO A 40 -10.34 2.76 6.84
CA PRO A 40 -10.28 1.48 6.15
C PRO A 40 -8.86 0.87 6.18
N LYS A 41 -8.81 -0.45 6.07
CA LYS A 41 -7.58 -1.19 5.78
C LYS A 41 -7.57 -1.53 4.30
N VAL A 42 -6.43 -1.36 3.65
CA VAL A 42 -6.29 -1.58 2.21
C VAL A 42 -5.20 -2.59 1.95
N THR A 43 -5.50 -3.57 1.10
CA THR A 43 -4.54 -4.58 0.67
C THR A 43 -4.44 -4.54 -0.85
N PRO A 44 -3.32 -4.07 -1.42
CA PRO A 44 -3.10 -4.17 -2.86
C PRO A 44 -3.06 -5.62 -3.29
N LEU A 45 -3.81 -5.99 -4.34
CA LEU A 45 -3.92 -7.36 -4.81
C LEU A 45 -3.19 -7.58 -6.12
N ALA A 46 -3.42 -6.72 -7.12
CA ALA A 46 -2.84 -6.88 -8.44
C ALA A 46 -2.83 -5.56 -9.21
N VAL A 47 -1.76 -5.33 -9.97
CA VAL A 47 -1.70 -4.23 -10.92
C VAL A 47 -2.43 -4.67 -12.18
N LEU A 48 -3.50 -3.98 -12.54
CA LEU A 48 -4.30 -4.27 -13.72
C LEU A 48 -3.78 -3.54 -14.95
N GLU A 49 -3.22 -2.35 -14.73
CA GLU A 49 -2.66 -1.52 -15.79
C GLU A 49 -1.61 -0.59 -15.21
N ASP A 50 -0.51 -0.43 -15.92
CA ASP A 50 0.49 0.60 -15.61
C ASP A 50 0.89 1.26 -16.94
N SER A 51 0.17 2.33 -17.28
CA SER A 51 0.40 3.10 -18.50
C SER A 51 1.03 4.47 -18.22
N ARG A 52 1.65 4.62 -17.05
CA ARG A 52 2.31 5.88 -16.68
C ARG A 52 3.35 6.28 -17.71
N CYS A 53 3.46 7.58 -17.96
CA CYS A 53 4.53 8.11 -18.78
C CYS A 53 5.88 7.84 -18.11
N PRO A 54 6.85 7.21 -18.82
CA PRO A 54 8.19 7.04 -18.26
C PRO A 54 8.83 8.39 -17.94
N MET A 55 9.58 8.44 -16.85
CA MET A 55 10.18 9.69 -16.36
C MET A 55 11.17 10.33 -17.35
N ASN A 56 11.74 9.54 -18.27
CA ASN A 56 12.69 9.98 -19.29
C ASN A 56 12.08 10.13 -20.67
N ALA A 57 10.76 10.24 -20.78
CA ALA A 57 10.04 10.35 -22.04
C ALA A 57 9.01 11.45 -21.98
N ARG A 58 8.60 11.96 -23.16
CA ARG A 58 7.49 12.89 -23.31
C ARG A 58 6.29 12.13 -23.86
N CYS A 59 5.16 12.21 -23.14
CA CYS A 59 3.93 11.56 -23.53
C CYS A 59 2.86 12.59 -23.87
N VAL A 60 1.96 12.22 -24.78
CA VAL A 60 0.81 13.07 -25.14
C VAL A 60 -0.20 13.13 -23.98
N TRP A 61 -0.25 12.06 -23.20
CA TRP A 61 -1.09 11.97 -21.99
C TRP A 61 -0.29 11.36 -20.83
N ALA A 62 -0.75 11.62 -19.60
CA ALA A 62 -0.02 11.22 -18.40
C ALA A 62 -0.05 9.72 -18.12
N GLY A 63 -1.04 9.01 -18.64
CA GLY A 63 -1.25 7.60 -18.29
C GLY A 63 -1.75 7.42 -16.87
N GLN A 64 -1.87 6.17 -16.44
CA GLN A 64 -2.43 5.85 -15.12
C GLN A 64 -2.00 4.48 -14.64
N VAL A 65 -2.19 4.21 -13.34
CA VAL A 65 -2.12 2.89 -12.74
C VAL A 65 -3.52 2.47 -12.32
N ARG A 66 -3.95 1.29 -12.74
CA ARG A 66 -5.18 0.65 -12.24
C ARG A 66 -4.79 -0.50 -11.35
N LEU A 67 -5.33 -0.52 -10.15
CA LEU A 67 -4.95 -1.45 -9.11
C LEU A 67 -6.21 -2.13 -8.54
N SER A 68 -6.16 -3.44 -8.42
CA SER A 68 -7.17 -4.18 -7.67
C SER A 68 -6.78 -4.19 -6.20
N VAL A 69 -7.69 -3.77 -5.33
CA VAL A 69 -7.46 -3.68 -3.90
C VAL A 69 -8.58 -4.36 -3.12
N ARG A 70 -8.23 -4.92 -1.97
CA ARG A 70 -9.21 -5.34 -0.97
C ARG A 70 -9.32 -4.22 0.06
N ILE A 71 -10.55 -3.76 0.28
CA ILE A 71 -10.85 -2.74 1.28
C ILE A 71 -11.61 -3.41 2.42
N THR A 72 -11.07 -3.30 3.62
CA THR A 72 -11.66 -3.90 4.82
C THR A 72 -12.14 -2.80 5.75
N LEU A 73 -13.41 -2.87 6.10
CA LEU A 73 -14.08 -1.95 7.03
C LEU A 73 -14.69 -2.78 8.15
N GLY A 74 -14.03 -2.81 9.30
CA GLY A 74 -14.47 -3.67 10.41
C GLY A 74 -14.46 -5.14 10.02
N SER A 75 -15.62 -5.80 10.07
CA SER A 75 -15.77 -7.20 9.69
C SER A 75 -16.11 -7.41 8.21
N ARG A 76 -16.29 -6.32 7.45
CA ARG A 76 -16.66 -6.36 6.04
C ARG A 76 -15.45 -6.09 5.17
N SER A 77 -15.33 -6.82 4.08
CA SER A 77 -14.32 -6.55 3.08
C SER A 77 -14.90 -6.69 1.68
N GLU A 78 -14.37 -5.91 0.75
CA GLU A 78 -14.75 -5.95 -0.65
C GLU A 78 -13.52 -5.74 -1.53
N VAL A 79 -13.57 -6.28 -2.75
CA VAL A 79 -12.53 -6.06 -3.76
C VAL A 79 -13.02 -4.98 -4.70
N ARG A 80 -12.20 -3.95 -4.89
CA ARG A 80 -12.52 -2.83 -5.78
C ARG A 80 -11.32 -2.47 -6.64
N GLU A 81 -11.60 -1.79 -7.73
CA GLU A 81 -10.56 -1.20 -8.59
C GLU A 81 -10.36 0.25 -8.19
N ILE A 82 -9.11 0.66 -8.06
CA ILE A 82 -8.75 2.06 -7.83
C ILE A 82 -7.76 2.50 -8.90
N VAL A 83 -7.95 3.72 -9.40
CA VAL A 83 -7.09 4.33 -10.42
C VAL A 83 -6.31 5.46 -9.78
N SER A 84 -5.04 5.58 -10.14
CA SER A 84 -4.15 6.63 -9.59
C SER A 84 -4.75 8.02 -9.79
N ASN A 85 -4.71 8.83 -8.75
CA ASN A 85 -5.19 10.21 -8.71
C ASN A 85 -6.70 10.38 -8.98
N LYS A 86 -7.48 9.30 -8.84
CA LYS A 86 -8.94 9.32 -8.95
C LYS A 86 -9.54 8.74 -7.68
N PRO A 87 -10.00 9.59 -6.74
CA PRO A 87 -10.60 9.12 -5.50
C PRO A 87 -11.85 8.29 -5.73
N ILE A 88 -12.05 7.28 -4.89
CA ILE A 88 -13.26 6.48 -4.87
C ILE A 88 -13.96 6.62 -3.52
N PRO A 89 -15.30 6.62 -3.48
CA PRO A 89 -16.01 6.69 -2.22
C PRO A 89 -15.85 5.39 -1.44
N VAL A 90 -15.44 5.52 -0.19
CA VAL A 90 -15.29 4.40 0.76
C VAL A 90 -15.84 4.88 2.11
N ALA A 91 -16.82 4.15 2.65
CA ALA A 91 -17.49 4.54 3.89
C ALA A 91 -18.02 5.98 3.83
N ASP A 92 -17.60 6.83 4.76
CA ASP A 92 -18.02 8.23 4.85
C ASP A 92 -17.02 9.20 4.19
N GLY A 93 -16.05 8.67 3.45
CA GLY A 93 -15.00 9.48 2.87
C GLY A 93 -14.58 9.02 1.49
N GLN A 94 -13.37 9.40 1.10
CA GLN A 94 -12.80 9.04 -0.18
C GLN A 94 -11.40 8.46 -0.02
N LEU A 95 -11.14 7.36 -0.72
CA LEU A 95 -9.84 6.72 -0.78
C LEU A 95 -9.17 7.07 -2.10
N GLU A 96 -7.92 7.48 -2.06
CA GLU A 96 -7.15 7.84 -3.23
C GLU A 96 -5.82 7.10 -3.26
N LEU A 97 -5.44 6.60 -4.44
CA LEU A 97 -4.11 6.09 -4.72
C LEU A 97 -3.26 7.28 -5.19
N VAL A 98 -2.40 7.79 -4.31
CA VAL A 98 -1.65 9.03 -4.57
C VAL A 98 -0.21 8.81 -4.99
N GLU A 99 0.31 7.61 -4.78
CA GLU A 99 1.72 7.31 -5.07
C GLU A 99 1.87 5.87 -5.55
N VAL A 100 2.66 5.68 -6.58
CA VAL A 100 3.06 4.35 -7.05
C VAL A 100 4.54 4.40 -7.36
N THR A 101 5.32 3.54 -6.70
CA THR A 101 6.76 3.41 -6.94
C THR A 101 7.08 1.98 -7.36
N PRO A 102 8.16 1.75 -8.10
CA PRO A 102 9.08 2.73 -8.66
C PRO A 102 8.49 3.45 -9.89
N ASP A 103 9.12 4.56 -10.28
CA ASP A 103 8.77 5.26 -11.51
C ASP A 103 9.16 4.42 -12.72
N ARG A 104 8.42 4.58 -13.82
CA ARG A 104 8.77 3.90 -15.07
C ARG A 104 9.90 4.62 -15.78
N VAL A 105 10.74 3.81 -16.46
CA VAL A 105 11.84 4.31 -17.28
C VAL A 105 11.65 3.75 -18.69
N ALA A 106 11.73 4.61 -19.71
CA ALA A 106 11.57 4.19 -21.11
C ALA A 106 12.69 3.20 -21.49
N GLY A 107 12.31 2.09 -22.13
CA GLY A 107 13.23 1.03 -22.49
C GLY A 107 13.54 0.07 -21.34
N GLY A 108 13.01 0.33 -20.15
CA GLY A 108 13.16 -0.56 -19.01
C GLY A 108 12.27 -1.79 -19.11
N LYS A 109 12.65 -2.85 -18.38
CA LYS A 109 11.85 -4.05 -18.27
C LYS A 109 10.65 -3.79 -17.35
N PRO A 110 9.52 -4.51 -17.54
CA PRO A 110 8.42 -4.45 -16.57
C PRO A 110 8.90 -4.81 -15.17
N PHE A 111 8.38 -4.12 -14.16
CA PHE A 111 8.75 -4.40 -12.78
C PHE A 111 8.13 -5.71 -12.30
N PRO A 112 8.86 -6.53 -11.53
CA PRO A 112 8.24 -7.60 -10.77
C PRO A 112 7.19 -7.01 -9.82
N LYS A 113 6.08 -7.72 -9.62
CA LYS A 113 4.99 -7.24 -8.75
C LYS A 113 5.44 -6.92 -7.32
N GLN A 114 6.46 -7.60 -6.82
CA GLN A 114 6.99 -7.37 -5.47
C GLN A 114 7.77 -6.06 -5.34
N ASP A 115 8.16 -5.44 -6.45
CA ASP A 115 8.88 -4.16 -6.43
C ASP A 115 7.96 -2.96 -6.30
N TYR A 116 6.66 -3.13 -6.57
CA TYR A 116 5.69 -2.05 -6.45
C TYR A 116 5.43 -1.69 -4.99
N SER A 117 5.29 -0.41 -4.74
CA SER A 117 4.77 0.14 -3.49
C SER A 117 3.69 1.16 -3.83
N PHE A 118 2.57 1.10 -3.11
CA PHE A 118 1.40 1.94 -3.38
C PHE A 118 1.13 2.81 -2.16
N GLY A 119 0.95 4.10 -2.39
CA GLY A 119 0.63 5.06 -1.34
C GLY A 119 -0.83 5.48 -1.43
N PHE A 120 -1.54 5.40 -0.30
CA PHE A 120 -2.96 5.72 -0.21
C PHE A 120 -3.19 6.84 0.77
N LYS A 121 -4.22 7.65 0.49
CA LYS A 121 -4.78 8.63 1.41
C LYS A 121 -6.28 8.42 1.54
N PHE A 122 -6.79 8.62 2.75
CA PHE A 122 -8.21 8.58 3.01
C PHE A 122 -8.64 9.91 3.61
N ALA A 123 -9.59 10.56 2.95
CA ALA A 123 -10.23 11.77 3.45
C ALA A 123 -11.61 11.38 3.97
N GLY A 124 -11.71 11.22 5.29
CA GLY A 124 -12.99 10.95 5.93
C GLY A 124 -13.90 12.14 5.85
N GLY A 125 -15.17 11.91 5.51
CA GLY A 125 -16.22 12.92 5.57
C GLY A 125 -16.61 13.17 7.02
N ILE A 126 -17.02 14.38 7.32
CA ILE A 126 -17.55 14.73 8.62
C ILE A 126 -19.07 14.74 8.52
#